data_f1e42ecb34d1af16f152d472d48b5c77
#
_entry.id   f1e42ecb34d1af16f152d472d48b5c77
#
_cell.length_a   1.000
_cell.length_b   1.000
_cell.length_c   1.000
_cell.angle_alpha   90.00
_cell.angle_beta   90.00
_cell.angle_gamma   90.00
#
_symmetry.space_group_name_H-M   'P 1'
#
loop_
_entity.id
_entity.type
_entity.pdbx_description
1 polymer ?
#
loop_
_entity_poly.entity_id
_entity_poly.type
_entity_poly.pdbx_seq_one_letter_code
_entity_poly.pdbx_strand_id
1 'polypeptide(L)'
;CLTSPAAPLAFTMLQLTRVYMGNSMFRGNASLNGQLSHLLEENNVTQVLPLEPPDAWARRQKEVIAYLSNFRKLVLLFNKERPTQFTQHLCCHLGCRLYPNGTAQSFYEVTLNRTAFLSFHVPSATWERRWPGELPVAAFAQEQLMKYPITTQDLQYFLNTTCVSLLQAQSARTGKVSGRSRTPLVLGLVLGSLALLGVALGIFLCTGGSC
;
A
#
# COMPACT_ATOMS: atom_id res chain seq x y z
N CYS A 1 14.89 -27.98 -20.34
CA CYS A 1 15.16 -27.04 -19.20
C CYS A 1 13.85 -26.39 -18.81
N LEU A 2 13.24 -26.86 -17.73
CA LEU A 2 12.09 -26.19 -17.12
C LEU A 2 12.66 -24.95 -16.41
N THR A 3 12.50 -23.78 -17.01
CA THR A 3 12.78 -22.53 -16.35
C THR A 3 11.81 -22.39 -15.18
N SER A 4 12.35 -22.41 -13.97
CA SER A 4 11.56 -22.11 -12.76
C SER A 4 10.86 -20.77 -12.96
N PRO A 5 9.55 -20.67 -12.68
CA PRO A 5 8.84 -19.42 -12.82
C PRO A 5 9.55 -18.33 -11.98
N ALA A 6 9.81 -17.19 -12.59
CA ALA A 6 10.47 -16.09 -11.90
C ALA A 6 9.67 -15.71 -10.66
N ALA A 7 10.35 -15.55 -9.52
CA ALA A 7 9.70 -15.17 -8.27
C ALA A 7 9.03 -13.77 -8.41
N PRO A 8 7.86 -13.55 -7.79
CA PRO A 8 7.21 -12.26 -7.81
C PRO A 8 8.05 -11.20 -7.12
N LEU A 9 7.97 -9.95 -7.59
CA LEU A 9 8.46 -8.80 -6.82
C LEU A 9 7.52 -8.58 -5.63
N ALA A 10 8.07 -8.28 -4.47
CA ALA A 10 7.27 -8.09 -3.26
C ALA A 10 7.72 -6.86 -2.48
N PHE A 11 6.75 -6.06 -2.05
CA PHE A 11 6.92 -5.07 -1.00
C PHE A 11 6.13 -5.53 0.21
N THR A 12 6.79 -5.63 1.35
CA THR A 12 6.18 -6.09 2.60
C THR A 12 6.51 -5.14 3.74
N MET A 13 5.54 -4.90 4.60
CA MET A 13 5.69 -4.11 5.81
C MET A 13 5.27 -4.94 7.01
N LEU A 14 6.10 -4.95 8.03
CA LEU A 14 5.86 -5.61 9.30
C LEU A 14 5.78 -4.53 10.39
N GLN A 15 4.67 -4.52 11.14
CA GLN A 15 4.44 -3.62 12.26
C GLN A 15 4.24 -4.44 13.52
N LEU A 16 5.03 -4.16 14.54
CA LEU A 16 5.00 -4.84 15.83
C LEU A 16 4.60 -3.83 16.92
N THR A 17 3.50 -4.11 17.60
CA THR A 17 3.04 -3.32 18.73
C THR A 17 2.96 -4.19 19.97
N ARG A 18 3.65 -3.76 21.02
CA ARG A 18 3.53 -4.35 22.36
C ARG A 18 2.67 -3.43 23.22
N VAL A 19 1.63 -3.98 23.81
CA VAL A 19 0.72 -3.24 24.70
C VAL A 19 0.79 -3.86 26.10
N TYR A 20 1.03 -3.01 27.10
CA TYR A 20 1.08 -3.42 28.50
C TYR A 20 0.63 -2.27 29.40
N MET A 21 -0.34 -2.50 30.26
CA MET A 21 -0.86 -1.53 31.27
C MET A 21 -1.10 -0.12 30.71
N GLY A 22 -1.78 -0.01 29.56
CA GLY A 22 -2.11 1.27 28.94
C GLY A 22 -0.97 1.93 28.15
N ASN A 23 0.23 1.36 28.15
CA ASN A 23 1.34 1.81 27.34
C ASN A 23 1.46 0.96 26.07
N SER A 24 1.81 1.57 24.97
CA SER A 24 2.11 0.89 23.72
C SER A 24 3.52 1.23 23.26
N MET A 25 4.25 0.23 22.79
CA MET A 25 5.53 0.39 22.12
C MET A 25 5.40 -0.12 20.69
N PHE A 26 5.74 0.70 19.72
CA PHE A 26 5.63 0.41 18.30
C PHE A 26 7.01 0.34 17.64
N ARG A 27 7.21 -0.65 16.79
CA ARG A 27 8.34 -0.76 15.86
C ARG A 27 7.87 -1.43 14.58
N GLY A 28 8.50 -1.07 13.48
CA GLY A 28 8.21 -1.73 12.20
C GLY A 28 9.35 -1.57 11.21
N ASN A 29 9.24 -2.32 10.15
CA ASN A 29 10.11 -2.21 8.99
C ASN A 29 9.34 -2.52 7.71
N ALA A 30 9.84 -2.03 6.59
CA ALA A 30 9.39 -2.47 5.29
C ALA A 30 10.57 -3.00 4.48
N SER A 31 10.30 -3.93 3.59
CA SER A 31 11.30 -4.52 2.72
C SER A 31 10.80 -4.62 1.28
N LEU A 32 11.72 -4.48 0.34
CA LEU A 32 11.53 -4.74 -1.07
C LEU A 32 12.33 -5.98 -1.46
N ASN A 33 11.64 -7.05 -1.84
CA ASN A 33 12.26 -8.35 -2.16
C ASN A 33 13.19 -8.88 -1.05
N GLY A 34 12.79 -8.70 0.21
CA GLY A 34 13.57 -9.12 1.37
C GLY A 34 14.68 -8.14 1.79
N GLN A 35 14.97 -7.10 0.99
CA GLN A 35 15.93 -6.06 1.34
C GLN A 35 15.24 -4.94 2.13
N LEU A 36 15.78 -4.57 3.28
CA LEU A 36 15.25 -3.50 4.12
C LEU A 36 15.14 -2.19 3.32
N SER A 37 13.94 -1.64 3.26
CA SER A 37 13.65 -0.40 2.54
C SER A 37 13.27 0.77 3.43
N HIS A 38 12.54 0.51 4.53
CA HIS A 38 12.13 1.54 5.48
C HIS A 38 12.20 1.02 6.92
N LEU A 39 12.47 1.94 7.84
CA LEU A 39 12.32 1.74 9.27
C LEU A 39 11.15 2.58 9.76
N LEU A 40 10.30 1.97 10.60
CA LEU A 40 9.12 2.60 11.18
C LEU A 40 9.29 2.65 12.70
N GLU A 41 9.26 3.84 13.25
CA GLU A 41 9.30 4.10 14.68
C GLU A 41 8.04 4.86 15.09
N GLU A 42 7.82 5.04 16.38
CA GLU A 42 6.56 5.61 16.90
C GLU A 42 6.13 6.92 16.21
N ASN A 43 7.06 7.82 15.93
CA ASN A 43 6.80 9.14 15.38
C ASN A 43 7.68 9.45 14.15
N ASN A 44 8.38 8.46 13.64
CA ASN A 44 9.30 8.65 12.53
C ASN A 44 9.27 7.48 11.56
N VAL A 45 9.44 7.79 10.28
CA VAL A 45 9.61 6.79 9.23
C VAL A 45 10.82 7.19 8.38
N THR A 46 11.79 6.30 8.31
CA THR A 46 13.04 6.55 7.59
C THR A 46 13.12 5.67 6.35
N GLN A 47 13.37 6.27 5.21
CA GLN A 47 13.66 5.55 3.97
C GLN A 47 15.15 5.14 3.98
N VAL A 48 15.40 3.83 3.98
CA VAL A 48 16.76 3.25 3.91
C VAL A 48 17.19 3.08 2.46
N LEU A 49 16.27 2.64 1.59
CA LEU A 49 16.46 2.58 0.16
C LEU A 49 15.72 3.73 -0.52
N PRO A 50 16.36 4.51 -1.43
CA PRO A 50 15.71 5.62 -2.13
C PRO A 50 14.75 5.09 -3.22
N LEU A 51 13.59 4.58 -2.80
CA LEU A 51 12.58 4.01 -3.70
C LEU A 51 11.78 5.09 -4.42
N GLU A 52 11.54 6.22 -3.74
CA GLU A 52 10.83 7.37 -4.26
C GLU A 52 11.75 8.60 -4.34
N PRO A 53 11.50 9.56 -5.27
CA PRO A 53 12.17 10.85 -5.27
C PRO A 53 11.92 11.63 -3.97
N PRO A 54 12.82 12.54 -3.56
CA PRO A 54 12.72 13.25 -2.27
C PRO A 54 11.38 13.95 -2.03
N ASP A 55 10.82 14.61 -3.04
CA ASP A 55 9.55 15.34 -2.94
C ASP A 55 8.35 14.39 -2.75
N ALA A 56 8.33 13.27 -3.47
CA ALA A 56 7.32 12.24 -3.32
C ALA A 56 7.45 11.55 -1.96
N TRP A 57 8.68 11.27 -1.53
CA TRP A 57 8.95 10.69 -0.22
C TRP A 57 8.49 11.60 0.92
N ALA A 58 8.76 12.91 0.86
CA ALA A 58 8.35 13.84 1.91
C ALA A 58 6.82 13.86 2.13
N ARG A 59 6.03 13.71 1.06
CA ARG A 59 4.56 13.54 1.17
C ARG A 59 4.20 12.19 1.76
N ARG A 60 4.78 11.11 1.22
CA ARG A 60 4.54 9.74 1.68
C ARG A 60 4.87 9.56 3.15
N GLN A 61 5.98 10.11 3.61
CA GLN A 61 6.40 10.06 5.00
C GLN A 61 5.33 10.64 5.94
N LYS A 62 4.74 11.79 5.58
CA LYS A 62 3.65 12.41 6.36
C LYS A 62 2.40 11.51 6.40
N GLU A 63 2.02 10.92 5.26
CA GLU A 63 0.88 10.00 5.17
C GLU A 63 1.08 8.77 6.04
N VAL A 64 2.27 8.16 5.99
CA VAL A 64 2.59 6.98 6.80
C VAL A 64 2.63 7.33 8.30
N ILE A 65 3.21 8.46 8.69
CA ILE A 65 3.21 8.92 10.09
C ILE A 65 1.78 9.15 10.58
N ALA A 66 0.91 9.77 9.78
CA ALA A 66 -0.50 9.97 10.13
C ALA A 66 -1.24 8.62 10.31
N TYR A 67 -1.01 7.67 9.40
CA TYR A 67 -1.54 6.31 9.52
C TYR A 67 -1.07 5.64 10.82
N LEU A 68 0.22 5.67 11.14
CA LEU A 68 0.77 5.07 12.37
C LEU A 68 0.20 5.72 13.63
N SER A 69 0.03 7.04 13.63
CA SER A 69 -0.60 7.78 14.73
C SER A 69 -2.05 7.33 14.97
N ASN A 70 -2.84 7.16 13.90
CA ASN A 70 -4.22 6.69 13.99
C ASN A 70 -4.29 5.22 14.42
N PHE A 71 -3.40 4.39 13.91
CA PHE A 71 -3.27 2.99 14.33
C PHE A 71 -2.97 2.89 15.83
N ARG A 72 -2.04 3.68 16.35
CA ARG A 72 -1.72 3.74 17.78
C ARG A 72 -2.92 4.15 18.63
N LYS A 73 -3.67 5.19 18.23
CA LYS A 73 -4.90 5.62 18.93
C LYS A 73 -5.90 4.48 19.03
N LEU A 74 -6.08 3.74 17.95
CA LEU A 74 -6.99 2.59 17.90
C LEU A 74 -6.52 1.47 18.84
N VAL A 75 -5.24 1.13 18.85
CA VAL A 75 -4.68 0.13 19.76
C VAL A 75 -4.85 0.53 21.23
N LEU A 76 -4.64 1.81 21.56
CA LEU A 76 -4.85 2.33 22.91
C LEU A 76 -6.33 2.30 23.31
N LEU A 77 -7.23 2.61 22.39
CA LEU A 77 -8.68 2.48 22.60
C LEU A 77 -9.06 1.03 22.94
N PHE A 78 -8.57 0.04 22.19
CA PHE A 78 -8.83 -1.37 22.48
C PHE A 78 -8.32 -1.80 23.85
N ASN A 79 -7.12 -1.33 24.24
CA ASN A 79 -6.57 -1.64 25.53
C ASN A 79 -7.35 -0.96 26.68
N LYS A 80 -7.91 0.23 26.48
CA LYS A 80 -8.75 0.92 27.44
C LYS A 80 -10.09 0.21 27.64
N GLU A 81 -10.74 -0.19 26.55
CA GLU A 81 -12.03 -0.86 26.61
C GLU A 81 -11.92 -2.29 27.15
N ARG A 82 -10.78 -2.92 26.97
CA ARG A 82 -10.50 -4.30 27.40
C ARG A 82 -9.11 -4.44 28.00
N PRO A 83 -8.89 -3.86 29.20
CA PRO A 83 -7.60 -3.92 29.85
C PRO A 83 -7.24 -5.39 30.16
N THR A 84 -6.02 -5.76 29.84
CA THR A 84 -5.48 -7.07 30.16
C THR A 84 -4.31 -6.93 31.11
N GLN A 85 -4.17 -7.85 32.05
CA GLN A 85 -3.01 -7.90 32.97
C GLN A 85 -1.76 -8.46 32.28
N PHE A 86 -1.91 -9.00 31.07
CA PHE A 86 -0.83 -9.61 30.31
C PHE A 86 -0.40 -8.71 29.15
N THR A 87 0.89 -8.77 28.81
CA THR A 87 1.42 -8.11 27.62
C THR A 87 0.74 -8.67 26.37
N GLN A 88 0.18 -7.79 25.55
CA GLN A 88 -0.38 -8.14 24.25
C GLN A 88 0.64 -7.81 23.15
N HIS A 89 0.80 -8.73 22.20
CA HIS A 89 1.64 -8.56 21.02
C HIS A 89 0.76 -8.53 19.78
N LEU A 90 0.65 -7.37 19.16
CA LEU A 90 -0.04 -7.17 17.89
C LEU A 90 1.00 -7.11 16.78
N CYS A 91 0.85 -7.96 15.77
CA CYS A 91 1.69 -7.95 14.59
C CYS A 91 0.82 -7.74 13.36
N CYS A 92 1.09 -6.69 12.59
CA CYS A 92 0.46 -6.43 11.30
C CYS A 92 1.46 -6.72 10.19
N HIS A 93 1.07 -7.57 9.27
CA HIS A 93 1.83 -7.93 8.07
C HIS A 93 1.02 -7.51 6.85
N LEU A 94 1.53 -6.56 6.09
CA LEU A 94 0.84 -6.02 4.92
C LEU A 94 1.81 -5.78 3.76
N GLY A 95 1.25 -5.67 2.57
CA GLY A 95 2.05 -5.43 1.38
C GLY A 95 1.39 -5.85 0.09
N CYS A 96 2.20 -5.93 -0.96
CA CYS A 96 1.78 -6.35 -2.28
C CYS A 96 2.85 -7.19 -2.97
N ARG A 97 2.41 -8.00 -3.93
CA ARG A 97 3.25 -8.82 -4.80
C ARG A 97 2.87 -8.53 -6.25
N LEU A 98 3.87 -8.40 -7.10
CA LEU A 98 3.71 -8.27 -8.54
C LEU A 98 4.30 -9.51 -9.21
N TYR A 99 3.46 -10.27 -9.88
CA TYR A 99 3.85 -11.50 -10.57
C TYR A 99 4.39 -11.20 -11.96
N PRO A 100 5.20 -12.11 -12.54
CA PRO A 100 5.77 -11.93 -13.89
C PRO A 100 4.73 -11.78 -15.00
N ASN A 101 3.52 -12.31 -14.82
CA ASN A 101 2.40 -12.16 -15.75
C ASN A 101 1.70 -10.77 -15.66
N GLY A 102 2.20 -9.87 -14.79
CA GLY A 102 1.64 -8.55 -14.58
C GLY A 102 0.50 -8.48 -13.56
N THR A 103 0.04 -9.62 -13.03
CA THR A 103 -0.98 -9.61 -11.97
C THR A 103 -0.38 -9.12 -10.66
N ALA A 104 -1.18 -8.42 -9.85
CA ALA A 104 -0.80 -7.96 -8.54
C ALA A 104 -1.73 -8.57 -7.47
N GLN A 105 -1.16 -8.86 -6.31
CA GLN A 105 -1.90 -9.33 -5.15
C GLN A 105 -1.47 -8.53 -3.93
N SER A 106 -2.43 -7.95 -3.21
CA SER A 106 -2.19 -7.22 -1.98
C SER A 106 -2.82 -7.92 -0.80
N PHE A 107 -2.26 -7.70 0.39
CA PHE A 107 -2.70 -8.36 1.61
C PHE A 107 -2.48 -7.47 2.84
N TYR A 108 -3.30 -7.68 3.87
CA TYR A 108 -3.11 -7.14 5.21
C TYR A 108 -3.64 -8.13 6.23
N GLU A 109 -2.76 -8.63 7.06
CA GLU A 109 -3.04 -9.63 8.08
C GLU A 109 -2.62 -9.12 9.45
N VAL A 110 -3.45 -9.37 10.45
CA VAL A 110 -3.19 -9.00 11.84
C VAL A 110 -3.20 -10.25 12.69
N THR A 111 -2.16 -10.43 13.49
CA THR A 111 -2.10 -11.47 14.52
C THR A 111 -2.05 -10.83 15.90
N LEU A 112 -2.73 -11.45 16.86
CA LEU A 112 -2.69 -11.11 18.27
C LEU A 112 -2.08 -12.28 19.03
N ASN A 113 -0.97 -12.05 19.72
CA ASN A 113 -0.23 -13.10 20.44
C ASN A 113 0.08 -14.32 19.55
N ARG A 114 0.48 -14.08 18.28
CA ARG A 114 0.79 -15.09 17.24
C ARG A 114 -0.43 -15.86 16.69
N THR A 115 -1.65 -15.53 17.12
CA THR A 115 -2.87 -16.13 16.57
C THR A 115 -3.48 -15.17 15.56
N ALA A 116 -4.00 -15.71 14.43
CA ALA A 116 -4.69 -14.91 13.43
C ALA A 116 -5.85 -14.16 14.08
N PHE A 117 -5.91 -12.84 13.89
CA PHE A 117 -6.86 -11.96 14.56
C PHE A 117 -7.83 -11.33 13.58
N LEU A 118 -7.32 -10.53 12.66
CA LEU A 118 -8.08 -9.86 11.60
C LEU A 118 -7.34 -9.99 10.27
N SER A 119 -8.08 -9.89 9.17
CA SER A 119 -7.51 -9.66 7.84
C SER A 119 -8.32 -8.60 7.11
N PHE A 120 -7.67 -7.89 6.20
CA PHE A 120 -8.33 -6.92 5.34
C PHE A 120 -8.53 -7.51 3.96
N HIS A 121 -9.77 -7.62 3.53
CA HIS A 121 -10.11 -8.03 2.18
C HIS A 121 -10.03 -6.82 1.24
N VAL A 122 -8.93 -6.72 0.53
CA VAL A 122 -8.58 -5.53 -0.26
C VAL A 122 -9.60 -5.20 -1.35
N PRO A 123 -10.13 -6.17 -2.13
CA PRO A 123 -11.11 -5.87 -3.18
C PRO A 123 -12.39 -5.19 -2.67
N SER A 124 -12.95 -5.64 -1.56
CA SER A 124 -14.18 -5.09 -0.98
C SER A 124 -13.94 -4.02 0.09
N ALA A 125 -12.70 -3.71 0.42
CA ALA A 125 -12.33 -2.80 1.49
C ALA A 125 -12.98 -3.14 2.85
N THR A 126 -13.03 -4.42 3.19
CA THR A 126 -13.67 -4.93 4.40
C THR A 126 -12.71 -5.65 5.32
N TRP A 127 -12.95 -5.53 6.63
CA TRP A 127 -12.21 -6.27 7.64
C TRP A 127 -12.93 -7.56 7.98
N GLU A 128 -12.19 -8.65 8.06
CA GLU A 128 -12.67 -9.99 8.38
C GLU A 128 -12.04 -10.49 9.67
N ARG A 129 -12.84 -11.14 10.50
CA ARG A 129 -12.34 -11.83 11.71
C ARG A 129 -11.71 -13.16 11.31
N ARG A 130 -10.49 -13.38 11.79
CA ARG A 130 -9.74 -14.62 11.56
C ARG A 130 -9.51 -15.42 12.85
N TRP A 131 -9.96 -14.87 13.98
CA TRP A 131 -9.85 -15.55 15.26
C TRP A 131 -10.72 -16.80 15.28
N PRO A 132 -10.18 -17.97 15.70
CA PRO A 132 -10.95 -19.19 15.84
C PRO A 132 -11.89 -19.07 17.05
N GLY A 133 -13.20 -19.08 16.81
CA GLY A 133 -14.22 -18.93 17.83
C GLY A 133 -14.70 -17.47 18.05
N GLU A 134 -15.50 -17.30 19.09
CA GLU A 134 -16.03 -15.97 19.45
C GLU A 134 -15.08 -15.25 20.39
N LEU A 135 -14.35 -14.25 19.87
CA LEU A 135 -13.56 -13.34 20.67
C LEU A 135 -14.21 -11.95 20.63
N PRO A 136 -14.81 -11.47 21.73
CA PRO A 136 -15.48 -10.17 21.74
C PRO A 136 -14.59 -9.00 21.32
N VAL A 137 -13.28 -9.07 21.61
CA VAL A 137 -12.34 -8.04 21.18
C VAL A 137 -12.14 -8.02 19.67
N ALA A 138 -12.20 -9.17 18.99
CA ALA A 138 -12.09 -9.23 17.53
C ALA A 138 -13.33 -8.63 16.85
N ALA A 139 -14.52 -8.91 17.39
CA ALA A 139 -15.76 -8.30 16.92
C ALA A 139 -15.76 -6.78 17.12
N PHE A 140 -15.37 -6.32 18.30
CA PHE A 140 -15.23 -4.89 18.60
C PHE A 140 -14.19 -4.21 17.68
N ALA A 141 -13.04 -4.84 17.47
CA ALA A 141 -12.01 -4.32 16.59
C ALA A 141 -12.50 -4.17 15.15
N GLN A 142 -13.15 -5.20 14.62
CA GLN A 142 -13.76 -5.15 13.29
C GLN A 142 -14.78 -4.02 13.18
N GLU A 143 -15.69 -3.91 14.15
CA GLU A 143 -16.70 -2.86 14.17
C GLU A 143 -16.06 -1.45 14.18
N GLN A 144 -15.07 -1.21 15.03
CA GLN A 144 -14.40 0.09 15.09
C GLN A 144 -13.67 0.43 13.80
N LEU A 145 -13.00 -0.53 13.18
CA LEU A 145 -12.31 -0.34 11.89
C LEU A 145 -13.30 -0.04 10.75
N MET A 146 -14.49 -0.63 10.78
CA MET A 146 -15.53 -0.40 9.78
C MET A 146 -16.32 0.91 9.97
N LYS A 147 -16.27 1.51 11.18
CA LYS A 147 -16.89 2.83 11.43
C LYS A 147 -16.25 3.99 10.67
N TYR A 148 -15.02 3.83 10.21
CA TYR A 148 -14.25 4.88 9.54
C TYR A 148 -13.96 4.52 8.09
N PRO A 149 -14.96 4.68 7.18
CA PRO A 149 -14.83 4.25 5.79
C PRO A 149 -13.69 4.96 5.04
N ILE A 150 -13.35 6.19 5.39
CA ILE A 150 -12.24 6.94 4.79
C ILE A 150 -10.91 6.20 5.05
N THR A 151 -10.65 5.80 6.29
CA THR A 151 -9.42 5.06 6.63
C THR A 151 -9.34 3.72 5.89
N THR A 152 -10.47 3.06 5.72
CA THR A 152 -10.57 1.77 5.00
C THR A 152 -10.31 1.96 3.50
N GLN A 153 -10.83 3.05 2.91
CA GLN A 153 -10.58 3.42 1.52
C GLN A 153 -9.13 3.84 1.28
N ASP A 154 -8.55 4.61 2.18
CA ASP A 154 -7.13 5.01 2.11
C ASP A 154 -6.20 3.79 2.16
N LEU A 155 -6.52 2.82 3.03
CA LEU A 155 -5.78 1.56 3.11
C LEU A 155 -5.93 0.75 1.83
N GLN A 156 -7.13 0.64 1.28
CA GLN A 156 -7.39 -0.03 0.00
C GLN A 156 -6.60 0.65 -1.14
N TYR A 157 -6.63 1.99 -1.21
CA TYR A 157 -5.89 2.75 -2.21
C TYR A 157 -4.39 2.53 -2.08
N PHE A 158 -3.87 2.57 -0.86
CA PHE A 158 -2.45 2.28 -0.62
C PHE A 158 -2.06 0.89 -1.13
N LEU A 159 -2.81 -0.14 -0.77
CA LEU A 159 -2.51 -1.53 -1.12
C LEU A 159 -2.67 -1.81 -2.62
N ASN A 160 -3.76 -1.33 -3.24
CA ASN A 160 -4.05 -1.62 -4.64
C ASN A 160 -3.31 -0.71 -5.62
N THR A 161 -3.03 0.53 -5.26
CA THR A 161 -2.49 1.53 -6.18
C THR A 161 -1.06 1.87 -5.84
N THR A 162 -0.81 2.40 -4.67
CA THR A 162 0.52 2.93 -4.29
C THR A 162 1.56 1.81 -4.22
N CYS A 163 1.24 0.73 -3.51
CA CYS A 163 2.14 -0.40 -3.33
C CYS A 163 2.44 -1.08 -4.68
N VAL A 164 1.42 -1.30 -5.49
CA VAL A 164 1.57 -1.94 -6.81
C VAL A 164 2.38 -1.06 -7.76
N SER A 165 2.11 0.25 -7.80
CA SER A 165 2.86 1.21 -8.63
C SER A 165 4.34 1.26 -8.27
N LEU A 166 4.68 1.14 -6.98
CA LEU A 166 6.06 1.06 -6.50
C LEU A 166 6.76 -0.18 -7.07
N LEU A 167 6.10 -1.34 -7.06
CA LEU A 167 6.64 -2.57 -7.65
C LEU A 167 6.77 -2.49 -9.17
N GLN A 168 5.80 -1.88 -9.85
CA GLN A 168 5.85 -1.65 -11.29
C GLN A 168 7.02 -0.76 -11.68
N ALA A 169 7.23 0.33 -10.95
CA ALA A 169 8.38 1.23 -11.17
C ALA A 169 9.72 0.50 -10.94
N GLN A 170 9.81 -0.35 -9.92
CA GLN A 170 11.01 -1.17 -9.69
C GLN A 170 11.22 -2.23 -10.76
N SER A 171 10.14 -2.85 -11.22
CA SER A 171 10.18 -3.81 -12.33
C SER A 171 10.72 -3.17 -13.60
N ALA A 172 10.25 -1.97 -13.94
CA ALA A 172 10.72 -1.22 -15.10
C ALA A 172 12.22 -0.89 -15.00
N ARG A 173 12.71 -0.51 -13.80
CA ARG A 173 14.13 -0.21 -13.56
C ARG A 173 15.03 -1.44 -13.69
N THR A 174 14.55 -2.61 -13.29
CA THR A 174 15.34 -3.85 -13.28
C THR A 174 15.21 -4.67 -14.57
N GLY A 175 14.38 -4.26 -15.52
CA GLY A 175 14.12 -4.97 -16.77
C GLY A 175 13.45 -6.34 -16.59
N LYS A 176 12.95 -6.66 -15.41
CA LYS A 176 12.42 -7.99 -15.06
C LYS A 176 10.99 -8.25 -15.51
N VAL A 177 10.25 -7.23 -15.95
CA VAL A 177 8.91 -7.41 -16.54
C VAL A 177 8.95 -6.96 -17.99
N SER A 178 9.26 -7.87 -18.88
CA SER A 178 9.06 -7.70 -20.33
C SER A 178 7.60 -8.01 -20.70
N GLY A 179 6.68 -7.30 -20.07
CA GLY A 179 5.31 -7.17 -20.57
C GLY A 179 5.25 -5.90 -21.40
N ARG A 180 5.34 -6.07 -22.71
CA ARG A 180 5.27 -5.01 -23.73
C ARG A 180 3.98 -4.18 -23.51
N SER A 181 4.03 -3.17 -22.63
CA SER A 181 2.98 -2.16 -22.55
C SER A 181 3.00 -1.35 -23.85
N ARG A 182 1.99 -1.54 -24.69
CA ARG A 182 1.77 -0.76 -25.92
C ARG A 182 1.30 0.67 -25.65
N THR A 183 1.24 1.09 -24.38
CA THR A 183 0.68 2.37 -23.93
C THR A 183 1.45 3.62 -24.43
N PRO A 184 2.79 3.68 -24.49
CA PRO A 184 3.48 4.87 -24.98
C PRO A 184 3.29 5.11 -26.49
N LEU A 185 3.07 4.07 -27.29
CA LEU A 185 2.85 4.20 -28.74
C LEU A 185 1.46 4.75 -29.06
N VAL A 186 0.44 4.33 -28.29
CA VAL A 186 -0.94 4.84 -28.46
C VAL A 186 -1.03 6.32 -28.02
N LEU A 187 -0.38 6.69 -26.91
CA LEU A 187 -0.34 8.09 -26.48
C LEU A 187 0.40 8.99 -27.46
N GLY A 188 1.51 8.52 -28.03
CA GLY A 188 2.25 9.23 -29.06
C GLY A 188 1.45 9.41 -30.36
N LEU A 189 0.69 8.40 -30.78
CA LEU A 189 -0.18 8.49 -31.96
C LEU A 189 -1.37 9.43 -31.74
N VAL A 190 -1.98 9.42 -30.55
CA VAL A 190 -3.11 10.33 -30.23
C VAL A 190 -2.63 11.78 -30.16
N LEU A 191 -1.50 12.05 -29.52
CA LEU A 191 -0.93 13.41 -29.44
C LEU A 191 -0.42 13.89 -30.79
N GLY A 192 0.17 13.02 -31.60
CA GLY A 192 0.63 13.32 -32.96
C GLY A 192 -0.53 13.64 -33.90
N SER A 193 -1.64 12.91 -33.83
CA SER A 193 -2.83 13.17 -34.68
C SER A 193 -3.54 14.48 -34.27
N LEU A 194 -3.59 14.81 -32.98
CA LEU A 194 -4.15 16.10 -32.51
C LEU A 194 -3.29 17.29 -32.96
N ALA A 195 -1.96 17.16 -32.95
CA ALA A 195 -1.06 18.21 -33.45
C ALA A 195 -1.22 18.43 -34.97
N LEU A 196 -1.37 17.35 -35.77
CA LEU A 196 -1.62 17.45 -37.21
C LEU A 196 -2.98 18.08 -37.53
N LEU A 197 -4.04 17.77 -36.76
CA LEU A 197 -5.35 18.40 -36.92
C LEU A 197 -5.31 19.89 -36.55
N GLY A 198 -4.56 20.27 -35.50
CA GLY A 198 -4.36 21.68 -35.15
C GLY A 198 -3.65 22.49 -36.23
N VAL A 199 -2.61 21.93 -36.85
CA VAL A 199 -1.88 22.56 -37.97
C VAL A 199 -2.78 22.67 -39.20
N ALA A 200 -3.55 21.67 -39.55
CA ALA A 200 -4.47 21.67 -40.70
C ALA A 200 -5.57 22.73 -40.52
N LEU A 201 -6.15 22.86 -39.32
CA LEU A 201 -7.14 23.90 -38.99
C LEU A 201 -6.53 25.30 -38.98
N GLY A 202 -5.30 25.47 -38.51
CA GLY A 202 -4.56 26.72 -38.53
C GLY A 202 -4.29 27.22 -39.94
N ILE A 203 -3.91 26.35 -40.86
CA ILE A 203 -3.69 26.64 -42.28
C ILE A 203 -5.02 27.05 -42.96
N PHE A 204 -6.11 26.31 -42.67
CA PHE A 204 -7.43 26.63 -43.26
C PHE A 204 -7.97 27.97 -42.81
N LEU A 205 -7.74 28.36 -41.57
CA LEU A 205 -8.15 29.69 -41.06
C LEU A 205 -7.27 30.84 -41.60
N CYS A 206 -5.99 30.59 -41.90
CA CYS A 206 -5.09 31.62 -42.45
C CYS A 206 -5.26 31.79 -43.98
N THR A 207 -5.76 30.76 -44.71
CA THR A 207 -5.96 30.85 -46.16
C THR A 207 -7.40 31.21 -46.55
N GLY A 208 -8.39 31.11 -45.66
CA GLY A 208 -9.81 31.39 -45.91
C GLY A 208 -10.26 32.82 -45.58
N GLY A 209 -9.35 33.73 -45.27
CA GLY A 209 -9.65 35.11 -44.90
C GLY A 209 -9.14 36.17 -45.89
N SER A 210 -9.53 36.02 -47.16
CA SER A 210 -9.34 37.11 -48.14
C SER A 210 -10.54 37.16 -49.05
N CYS A 211 -11.51 37.98 -48.73
CA CYS A 211 -12.34 38.83 -49.56
C CYS A 211 -13.09 39.77 -48.70
#